data_6e63a823fd2ddeca65f2b263d5db8872
#
_entry.id   6e63a823fd2ddeca65f2b263d5db8872
#
_cell.length_a   1.000
_cell.length_b   1.000
_cell.length_c   1.000
_cell.angle_alpha   90.00
_cell.angle_beta   90.00
_cell.angle_gamma   90.00
#
_symmetry.space_group_name_H-M   'P 1'
#
loop_
_entity.id
_entity.type
_entity.pdbx_description
1 polymer ?
#
loop_
_entity_poly.entity_id
_entity_poly.type
_entity_poly.pdbx_seq_one_letter_code
_entity_poly.pdbx_strand_id
1 'polypeptide(L)'
;MVNPGSGTDGALTVGNTTFNMHTMATSPRTCADAVMHRVASLADNNVTLSTTPAGGCLATGDEVLLINMQGHYGGMGLRIANVGTYELLRVDTVNGAMVTFTSNKTRFYGNVVDSDVFTGTEQKVFLQRVPNYSAVSVATGGVLTGNTWSATGGGVLFFRSQGSVVVDGAIDMDGKGYGGGNSPAFQGQSGNQGESRAGVIASGNANLGGRGAGYGGTLCLSTTSYPGGGGAMATAGGVGLLTDCPQLASAAYADFPTRLYLGSGGGGGASTVSGALPGGTGGRGGGAIIIHAGNINVSGQVRARGGAGLSPANMSGCPVCQTVAAPGGGGSGGTVVLVSGATVGTGDVSGGSGGTVCAPCSEPGGAGGQGQLLVR
;
A
#
# COMPACT_ATOMS: atom_id res chain seq x y z
N MET A 1 22.91 -16.21 2.79
CA MET A 1 23.28 -15.53 4.06
C MET A 1 22.40 -14.30 4.21
N VAL A 2 21.88 -14.07 5.41
CA VAL A 2 21.15 -12.84 5.75
C VAL A 2 22.15 -11.69 5.75
N ASN A 3 21.81 -10.56 5.11
CA ASN A 3 22.56 -9.31 5.28
C ASN A 3 21.77 -8.40 6.24
N PRO A 4 22.11 -8.36 7.53
CA PRO A 4 21.38 -7.60 8.52
C PRO A 4 21.71 -6.10 8.50
N GLY A 5 22.67 -5.67 7.69
CA GLY A 5 23.10 -4.27 7.60
C GLY A 5 24.35 -3.95 8.42
N SER A 6 24.71 -2.67 8.43
CA SER A 6 25.98 -2.16 9.02
C SER A 6 25.84 -1.67 10.47
N GLY A 7 24.63 -1.35 10.93
CA GLY A 7 24.41 -0.75 12.24
C GLY A 7 24.80 0.73 12.36
N THR A 8 25.11 1.40 11.26
CA THR A 8 25.66 2.77 11.24
C THR A 8 24.71 3.85 11.73
N ASP A 9 23.39 3.59 11.70
CA ASP A 9 22.37 4.54 12.19
C ASP A 9 22.13 4.45 13.70
N GLY A 10 22.90 3.62 14.44
CA GLY A 10 22.74 3.45 15.88
C GLY A 10 21.52 2.62 16.24
N ALA A 11 21.09 2.66 17.49
CA ALA A 11 19.95 1.91 17.98
C ALA A 11 18.67 2.73 17.87
N LEU A 12 17.58 2.11 17.42
CA LEU A 12 16.23 2.68 17.47
C LEU A 12 15.48 2.08 18.66
N THR A 13 15.04 2.95 19.59
CA THR A 13 14.17 2.57 20.70
C THR A 13 12.85 3.35 20.60
N VAL A 14 11.76 2.63 20.41
CA VAL A 14 10.40 3.18 20.41
C VAL A 14 9.76 2.82 21.75
N GLY A 15 9.60 3.83 22.61
CA GLY A 15 8.89 3.70 23.89
C GLY A 15 7.37 3.65 23.69
N ASN A 16 6.61 4.06 24.70
CA ASN A 16 5.14 4.14 24.59
C ASN A 16 4.70 5.36 23.76
N THR A 17 5.13 5.43 22.50
CA THR A 17 4.87 6.49 21.54
C THR A 17 4.80 5.93 20.13
N THR A 18 4.39 6.77 19.16
CA THR A 18 4.48 6.41 17.74
C THR A 18 5.73 7.01 17.11
N PHE A 19 6.55 6.18 16.47
CA PHE A 19 7.68 6.60 15.65
C PHE A 19 7.38 6.32 14.18
N ASN A 20 7.26 7.39 13.39
CA ASN A 20 7.05 7.30 11.95
C ASN A 20 8.39 7.53 11.23
N MET A 21 8.93 6.47 10.63
CA MET A 21 10.25 6.50 9.96
C MET A 21 10.32 7.47 8.78
N HIS A 22 9.17 7.84 8.17
CA HIS A 22 9.15 8.77 7.04
C HIS A 22 9.16 10.24 7.46
N THR A 23 8.94 10.54 8.76
CA THR A 23 8.86 11.91 9.28
C THR A 23 9.72 12.16 10.51
N MET A 24 10.20 11.10 11.16
CA MET A 24 11.01 11.19 12.38
C MET A 24 12.41 10.63 12.16
N ALA A 25 13.36 11.13 12.93
CA ALA A 25 14.77 10.79 12.85
C ALA A 25 15.28 10.22 14.17
N THR A 26 16.16 9.22 14.08
CA THR A 26 17.00 8.78 15.19
C THR A 26 18.21 9.71 15.31
N SER A 27 18.46 10.22 16.52
CA SER A 27 19.64 11.06 16.77
C SER A 27 20.95 10.34 16.42
N PRO A 28 21.93 10.99 15.76
CA PRO A 28 22.03 12.44 15.53
C PRO A 28 21.46 12.94 14.18
N ARG A 29 20.68 12.14 13.44
CA ARG A 29 20.10 12.59 12.17
C ARG A 29 19.09 13.71 12.38
N THR A 30 19.04 14.64 11.42
CA THR A 30 18.06 15.74 11.38
C THR A 30 16.94 15.50 10.37
N CYS A 31 17.16 14.61 9.38
CA CYS A 31 16.14 14.16 8.45
C CYS A 31 15.55 12.83 8.89
N ALA A 32 14.30 12.60 8.55
CA ALA A 32 13.63 11.32 8.79
C ALA A 32 14.48 10.13 8.34
N ASP A 33 14.42 9.01 9.08
CA ASP A 33 15.31 7.87 8.86
C ASP A 33 15.09 7.22 7.50
N ALA A 34 13.83 7.13 7.05
CA ALA A 34 13.44 6.53 5.79
C ALA A 34 12.82 7.57 4.83
N VAL A 35 13.53 8.69 4.58
CA VAL A 35 13.07 9.68 3.60
C VAL A 35 12.83 9.03 2.25
N MET A 36 11.76 9.46 1.57
CA MET A 36 11.36 8.93 0.27
C MET A 36 11.23 10.08 -0.74
N HIS A 37 11.82 9.92 -1.92
CA HIS A 37 11.81 10.90 -2.98
C HIS A 37 11.28 10.30 -4.27
N ARG A 38 10.43 11.06 -4.98
CA ARG A 38 9.97 10.68 -6.31
C ARG A 38 11.13 10.76 -7.31
N VAL A 39 11.28 9.76 -8.15
CA VAL A 39 12.26 9.74 -9.24
C VAL A 39 11.67 10.43 -10.47
N ALA A 40 12.42 11.37 -11.07
CA ALA A 40 12.05 12.07 -12.29
C ALA A 40 12.68 11.42 -13.54
N SER A 41 13.90 10.87 -13.42
CA SER A 41 14.56 10.13 -14.50
C SER A 41 15.53 9.10 -13.96
N LEU A 42 15.82 8.09 -14.75
CA LEU A 42 16.73 6.99 -14.46
C LEU A 42 17.79 6.85 -15.55
N ALA A 43 19.02 6.61 -15.12
CA ALA A 43 20.13 6.12 -15.95
C ALA A 43 20.71 4.86 -15.30
N ASP A 44 21.76 4.29 -15.88
CA ASP A 44 22.33 3.03 -15.39
C ASP A 44 22.82 3.10 -13.95
N ASN A 45 23.52 4.18 -13.58
CA ASN A 45 24.11 4.35 -12.26
C ASN A 45 23.64 5.60 -11.50
N ASN A 46 22.62 6.30 -11.98
CA ASN A 46 22.09 7.47 -11.28
C ASN A 46 20.60 7.67 -11.48
N VAL A 47 20.02 8.46 -10.60
CA VAL A 47 18.66 8.95 -10.69
C VAL A 47 18.63 10.46 -10.54
N THR A 48 17.72 11.12 -11.24
CA THR A 48 17.34 12.50 -10.93
C THR A 48 16.03 12.47 -10.14
N LEU A 49 16.03 13.08 -8.97
CA LEU A 49 14.84 13.19 -8.13
C LEU A 49 13.97 14.36 -8.58
N SER A 50 12.67 14.29 -8.35
CA SER A 50 11.74 15.37 -8.69
C SER A 50 11.94 16.64 -7.88
N THR A 51 12.59 16.51 -6.72
CA THR A 51 12.95 17.62 -5.83
C THR A 51 14.32 17.34 -5.23
N THR A 52 15.12 18.39 -5.05
CA THR A 52 16.41 18.28 -4.36
C THR A 52 16.19 17.84 -2.91
N PRO A 53 16.86 16.78 -2.43
CA PRO A 53 16.83 16.40 -1.02
C PRO A 53 17.35 17.55 -0.15
N ALA A 54 16.76 17.77 1.01
CA ALA A 54 17.33 18.67 1.98
C ALA A 54 18.72 18.17 2.44
N GLY A 55 19.59 19.09 2.84
CA GLY A 55 20.96 18.75 3.24
C GLY A 55 21.00 17.68 4.33
N GLY A 56 21.79 16.64 4.14
CA GLY A 56 21.94 15.53 5.08
C GLY A 56 20.82 14.47 5.04
N CYS A 57 19.81 14.62 4.17
CA CYS A 57 18.74 13.61 4.05
C CYS A 57 19.19 12.38 3.29
N LEU A 58 20.04 12.55 2.29
CA LEU A 58 20.78 11.49 1.62
C LEU A 58 22.26 11.86 1.63
N ALA A 59 23.13 10.89 1.87
CA ALA A 59 24.56 11.06 1.93
C ALA A 59 25.30 9.90 1.27
N THR A 60 26.55 10.13 0.87
CA THR A 60 27.47 9.08 0.42
C THR A 60 27.50 7.93 1.42
N GLY A 61 27.35 6.71 0.94
CA GLY A 61 27.32 5.50 1.76
C GLY A 61 25.93 5.09 2.25
N ASP A 62 24.90 5.94 2.14
CA ASP A 62 23.52 5.52 2.45
C ASP A 62 23.08 4.35 1.57
N GLU A 63 22.42 3.38 2.16
CA GLU A 63 21.68 2.36 1.42
C GLU A 63 20.31 2.91 1.04
N VAL A 64 19.90 2.66 -0.20
CA VAL A 64 18.63 3.13 -0.73
C VAL A 64 17.88 2.02 -1.45
N LEU A 65 16.56 2.04 -1.31
CA LEU A 65 15.61 1.22 -2.05
C LEU A 65 15.14 2.01 -3.26
N LEU A 66 15.47 1.54 -4.46
CA LEU A 66 14.86 2.01 -5.71
C LEU A 66 13.68 1.08 -6.01
N ILE A 67 12.47 1.62 -6.15
CA ILE A 67 11.25 0.83 -6.29
C ILE A 67 10.23 1.48 -7.22
N ASN A 68 9.62 0.69 -8.12
CA ASN A 68 8.41 1.11 -8.84
C ASN A 68 7.17 0.73 -8.04
N MET A 69 6.52 1.72 -7.47
CA MET A 69 5.36 1.53 -6.59
C MET A 69 4.04 1.42 -7.34
N GLN A 70 3.91 2.07 -8.52
CA GLN A 70 2.66 2.10 -9.26
C GLN A 70 2.88 2.45 -10.73
N GLY A 71 2.22 1.72 -11.60
CA GLY A 71 2.07 2.06 -13.00
C GLY A 71 0.77 2.83 -13.27
N HIS A 72 0.29 2.76 -14.50
CA HIS A 72 -0.94 3.43 -14.85
C HIS A 72 -1.69 2.69 -15.97
N TYR A 73 -2.97 3.07 -16.14
CA TYR A 73 -3.79 2.72 -17.29
C TYR A 73 -3.87 3.92 -18.22
N GLY A 74 -3.50 3.76 -19.49
CA GLY A 74 -3.56 4.82 -20.50
C GLY A 74 -4.17 4.34 -21.79
N GLY A 75 -4.35 5.22 -22.79
CA GLY A 75 -5.00 4.93 -24.06
C GLY A 75 -4.46 3.73 -24.86
N MET A 76 -3.29 3.19 -24.48
CA MET A 76 -2.70 1.98 -25.04
C MET A 76 -2.75 0.76 -24.07
N GLY A 77 -3.55 0.82 -23.01
CA GLY A 77 -3.74 -0.29 -22.06
C GLY A 77 -2.97 -0.16 -20.74
N LEU A 78 -2.82 -1.29 -20.06
CA LEU A 78 -2.14 -1.39 -18.75
C LEU A 78 -0.63 -1.27 -18.88
N ARG A 79 -0.04 -0.32 -18.17
CA ARG A 79 1.39 -0.11 -18.05
C ARG A 79 1.87 -0.46 -16.64
N ILE A 80 1.94 -1.75 -16.36
CA ILE A 80 2.27 -2.30 -15.04
C ILE A 80 3.40 -3.34 -15.06
N ALA A 81 4.08 -3.51 -16.21
CA ALA A 81 5.02 -4.61 -16.42
C ALA A 81 6.12 -4.67 -15.36
N ASN A 82 6.64 -3.53 -14.90
CA ASN A 82 7.70 -3.44 -13.91
C ASN A 82 7.26 -2.88 -12.54
N VAL A 83 5.95 -2.75 -12.29
CA VAL A 83 5.47 -2.40 -10.95
C VAL A 83 5.87 -3.48 -9.95
N GLY A 84 6.29 -3.05 -8.78
CA GLY A 84 6.82 -3.92 -7.73
C GLY A 84 8.28 -4.32 -7.91
N THR A 85 8.91 -4.00 -9.05
CA THR A 85 10.36 -4.16 -9.21
C THR A 85 11.09 -3.27 -8.22
N TYR A 86 12.07 -3.83 -7.53
CA TYR A 86 12.90 -3.11 -6.59
C TYR A 86 14.33 -3.64 -6.56
N GLU A 87 15.27 -2.80 -6.17
CA GLU A 87 16.65 -3.18 -5.85
C GLU A 87 17.23 -2.25 -4.78
N LEU A 88 18.25 -2.74 -4.10
CA LEU A 88 18.99 -2.00 -3.09
C LEU A 88 20.28 -1.50 -3.71
N LEU A 89 20.52 -0.22 -3.63
CA LEU A 89 21.67 0.47 -4.15
C LEU A 89 22.38 1.26 -3.04
N ARG A 90 23.62 1.62 -3.25
CA ARG A 90 24.38 2.45 -2.31
C ARG A 90 24.70 3.77 -2.96
N VAL A 91 24.44 4.87 -2.26
CA VAL A 91 24.75 6.23 -2.72
C VAL A 91 26.25 6.43 -2.78
N ASP A 92 26.73 6.88 -3.93
CA ASP A 92 28.10 7.36 -4.15
C ASP A 92 28.17 8.86 -3.93
N THR A 93 27.38 9.63 -4.71
CA THR A 93 27.33 11.10 -4.58
C THR A 93 25.89 11.61 -4.65
N VAL A 94 25.70 12.78 -4.02
CA VAL A 94 24.45 13.57 -4.11
C VAL A 94 24.84 14.97 -4.60
N ASN A 95 24.36 15.35 -5.78
CA ASN A 95 24.60 16.67 -6.37
C ASN A 95 23.26 17.30 -6.81
N GLY A 96 22.74 18.19 -5.96
CA GLY A 96 21.41 18.73 -6.15
C GLY A 96 20.35 17.63 -6.13
N ALA A 97 19.58 17.51 -7.20
CA ALA A 97 18.58 16.46 -7.35
C ALA A 97 19.14 15.14 -7.91
N MET A 98 20.40 15.12 -8.37
CA MET A 98 21.02 13.92 -8.93
C MET A 98 21.70 13.10 -7.84
N VAL A 99 21.35 11.81 -7.76
CA VAL A 99 21.95 10.82 -6.87
C VAL A 99 22.63 9.76 -7.73
N THR A 100 23.95 9.61 -7.56
CA THR A 100 24.76 8.59 -8.25
C THR A 100 24.96 7.40 -7.32
N PHE A 101 25.00 6.21 -7.86
CA PHE A 101 25.19 4.97 -7.12
C PHE A 101 26.58 4.39 -7.34
N THR A 102 27.09 3.62 -6.39
CA THR A 102 28.37 2.91 -6.46
C THR A 102 28.39 1.77 -7.50
N SER A 103 27.21 1.35 -7.97
CA SER A 103 27.04 0.30 -8.98
C SER A 103 25.88 0.63 -9.91
N ASN A 104 25.88 0.06 -11.10
CA ASN A 104 24.76 0.17 -12.01
C ASN A 104 23.52 -0.55 -11.45
N LYS A 105 22.34 0.02 -11.68
CA LYS A 105 21.08 -0.73 -11.49
C LYS A 105 21.03 -1.89 -12.49
N THR A 106 20.32 -2.94 -12.12
CA THR A 106 20.23 -4.17 -12.91
C THR A 106 18.85 -4.41 -13.50
N ARG A 107 17.88 -3.56 -13.18
CA ARG A 107 16.48 -3.73 -13.54
C ARG A 107 15.91 -2.49 -14.23
N PHE A 108 14.80 -2.68 -14.96
CA PHE A 108 14.00 -1.60 -15.51
C PHE A 108 12.82 -1.28 -14.60
N TYR A 109 12.46 -0.01 -14.51
CA TYR A 109 11.42 0.53 -13.64
C TYR A 109 10.27 1.19 -14.41
N GLY A 110 10.46 1.53 -15.69
CA GLY A 110 9.38 1.91 -16.59
C GLY A 110 8.56 0.71 -17.05
N ASN A 111 7.61 0.91 -17.95
CA ASN A 111 6.78 -0.20 -18.42
C ASN A 111 7.57 -1.23 -19.25
N VAL A 112 8.49 -0.80 -20.09
CA VAL A 112 9.39 -1.65 -20.90
C VAL A 112 10.84 -1.29 -20.63
N VAL A 113 11.14 0.01 -20.68
CA VAL A 113 12.42 0.65 -20.37
C VAL A 113 12.17 1.81 -19.42
N ASP A 114 13.18 2.55 -18.99
CA ASP A 114 13.03 3.62 -18.01
C ASP A 114 12.52 4.96 -18.58
N SER A 115 12.15 5.03 -19.84
CA SER A 115 11.76 6.28 -20.53
C SER A 115 10.40 6.87 -20.08
N ASP A 116 9.56 6.08 -19.42
CA ASP A 116 8.23 6.48 -18.98
C ASP A 116 8.09 6.61 -17.45
N VAL A 117 9.19 6.97 -16.76
CA VAL A 117 9.25 7.03 -15.30
C VAL A 117 8.58 8.29 -14.72
N PHE A 118 8.51 9.39 -15.48
CA PHE A 118 8.02 10.67 -14.95
C PHE A 118 7.34 11.58 -15.99
N THR A 119 6.30 11.14 -16.61
CA THR A 119 5.53 12.06 -17.49
C THR A 119 4.09 12.27 -16.97
N GLY A 120 3.98 12.80 -15.75
CA GLY A 120 2.72 13.26 -15.17
C GLY A 120 1.73 12.17 -14.76
N THR A 121 1.44 11.20 -15.61
CA THR A 121 0.44 10.13 -15.37
C THR A 121 1.06 8.73 -15.31
N GLU A 122 2.39 8.61 -15.37
CA GLU A 122 3.06 7.34 -15.64
C GLU A 122 3.63 6.65 -14.40
N GLN A 123 4.68 5.82 -14.59
CA GLN A 123 5.25 4.99 -13.53
C GLN A 123 5.64 5.82 -12.29
N LYS A 124 5.25 5.36 -11.12
CA LYS A 124 5.61 6.02 -9.85
C LYS A 124 6.78 5.30 -9.20
N VAL A 125 7.96 5.72 -9.59
CA VAL A 125 9.24 5.21 -9.05
C VAL A 125 9.74 6.11 -7.93
N PHE A 126 10.25 5.49 -6.86
CA PHE A 126 10.75 6.18 -5.68
C PHE A 126 12.13 5.69 -5.31
N LEU A 127 12.91 6.61 -4.73
CA LEU A 127 14.14 6.33 -4.02
C LEU A 127 13.89 6.58 -2.53
N GLN A 128 14.01 5.53 -1.72
CA GLN A 128 13.82 5.57 -0.28
C GLN A 128 15.12 5.22 0.43
N ARG A 129 15.55 6.01 1.42
CA ARG A 129 16.64 5.63 2.29
C ARG A 129 16.27 4.41 3.13
N VAL A 130 17.19 3.45 3.25
CA VAL A 130 17.04 2.26 4.09
C VAL A 130 17.92 2.44 5.34
N PRO A 131 17.33 2.70 6.52
CA PRO A 131 18.09 2.80 7.75
C PRO A 131 18.76 1.47 8.10
N ASN A 132 20.00 1.55 8.59
CA ASN A 132 20.80 0.42 9.04
C ASN A 132 21.07 0.55 10.56
N TYR A 133 20.12 0.11 11.37
CA TYR A 133 20.21 0.18 12.83
C TYR A 133 21.17 -0.86 13.40
N SER A 134 21.78 -0.54 14.55
CA SER A 134 22.53 -1.53 15.33
C SER A 134 21.60 -2.51 16.07
N ALA A 135 20.47 -2.02 16.57
CA ALA A 135 19.37 -2.79 17.14
C ALA A 135 18.06 -1.99 17.03
N VAL A 136 16.93 -2.68 17.08
CA VAL A 136 15.60 -2.05 17.13
C VAL A 136 14.80 -2.65 18.28
N SER A 137 14.21 -1.79 19.13
CA SER A 137 13.31 -2.18 20.20
C SER A 137 12.02 -1.36 20.13
N VAL A 138 10.88 -2.04 20.07
CA VAL A 138 9.55 -1.44 20.15
C VAL A 138 8.88 -1.92 21.41
N ALA A 139 8.85 -1.09 22.44
CA ALA A 139 8.30 -1.46 23.76
C ALA A 139 6.77 -1.60 23.70
N THR A 140 6.20 -2.26 24.69
CA THR A 140 4.74 -2.35 24.88
C THR A 140 4.10 -0.96 24.84
N GLY A 141 3.05 -0.80 24.03
CA GLY A 141 2.42 0.50 23.76
C GLY A 141 3.13 1.37 22.72
N GLY A 142 4.36 1.01 22.31
CA GLY A 142 5.08 1.65 21.20
C GLY A 142 4.58 1.22 19.83
N VAL A 143 4.64 2.14 18.86
CA VAL A 143 4.26 1.87 17.47
C VAL A 143 5.33 2.39 16.52
N LEU A 144 5.94 1.49 15.75
CA LEU A 144 6.81 1.84 14.63
C LEU A 144 5.99 1.80 13.33
N THR A 145 5.98 2.88 12.55
CA THR A 145 5.13 2.99 11.36
C THR A 145 5.78 3.79 10.23
N GLY A 146 5.09 3.91 9.11
CA GLY A 146 5.41 4.78 7.98
C GLY A 146 4.19 5.58 7.50
N ASN A 147 4.42 6.48 6.55
CA ASN A 147 3.34 7.24 5.91
C ASN A 147 2.44 6.32 5.09
N THR A 148 1.17 6.69 5.02
CA THR A 148 0.22 6.09 4.09
C THR A 148 0.63 6.37 2.65
N TRP A 149 0.46 5.40 1.76
CA TRP A 149 0.68 5.58 0.32
C TRP A 149 -0.11 6.76 -0.24
N SER A 150 0.57 7.54 -1.03
CA SER A 150 0.02 8.62 -1.85
C SER A 150 0.85 8.76 -3.13
N ALA A 151 0.41 9.62 -4.06
CA ALA A 151 1.19 9.92 -5.27
C ALA A 151 2.58 10.53 -4.98
N THR A 152 2.80 11.04 -3.75
CA THR A 152 4.05 11.65 -3.30
C THR A 152 4.95 10.72 -2.50
N GLY A 153 4.52 9.47 -2.27
CA GLY A 153 5.29 8.44 -1.56
C GLY A 153 4.55 7.84 -0.37
N GLY A 154 5.23 7.00 0.40
CA GLY A 154 4.68 6.26 1.53
C GLY A 154 4.39 4.79 1.22
N GLY A 155 3.77 4.09 2.15
CA GLY A 155 3.34 2.70 1.98
C GLY A 155 4.40 1.65 2.27
N VAL A 156 5.70 1.97 2.28
CA VAL A 156 6.80 1.01 2.50
C VAL A 156 7.58 1.37 3.75
N LEU A 157 7.70 0.45 4.67
CA LEU A 157 8.57 0.50 5.83
C LEU A 157 9.67 -0.54 5.63
N PHE A 158 10.90 -0.08 5.36
CA PHE A 158 12.05 -0.95 5.19
C PHE A 158 13.21 -0.47 6.05
N PHE A 159 13.77 -1.38 6.84
CA PHE A 159 15.00 -1.14 7.57
C PHE A 159 15.83 -2.42 7.74
N ARG A 160 17.12 -2.24 8.09
CA ARG A 160 18.00 -3.29 8.53
C ARG A 160 18.37 -3.12 10.00
N SER A 161 18.66 -4.24 10.67
CA SER A 161 19.19 -4.24 12.03
C SER A 161 20.34 -5.22 12.10
N GLN A 162 21.56 -4.74 12.38
CA GLN A 162 22.74 -5.60 12.52
C GLN A 162 22.54 -6.62 13.63
N GLY A 163 21.95 -6.20 14.75
CA GLY A 163 21.61 -7.04 15.91
C GLY A 163 20.15 -7.48 15.88
N SER A 164 19.53 -7.41 17.06
CA SER A 164 18.16 -7.87 17.26
C SER A 164 17.12 -6.81 16.92
N VAL A 165 15.98 -7.27 16.44
CA VAL A 165 14.70 -6.56 16.42
C VAL A 165 13.78 -7.19 17.44
N VAL A 166 13.41 -6.44 18.50
CA VAL A 166 12.50 -6.89 19.56
C VAL A 166 11.21 -6.04 19.46
N VAL A 167 10.08 -6.70 19.29
CA VAL A 167 8.77 -6.05 19.12
C VAL A 167 7.82 -6.56 20.20
N ASP A 168 7.71 -5.81 21.30
CA ASP A 168 6.71 -6.03 22.35
C ASP A 168 5.46 -5.16 22.14
N GLY A 169 5.60 -4.08 21.39
CA GLY A 169 4.53 -3.21 20.90
C GLY A 169 4.06 -3.60 19.49
N ALA A 170 4.06 -2.66 18.55
CA ALA A 170 3.62 -2.91 17.19
C ALA A 170 4.53 -2.30 16.12
N ILE A 171 4.77 -3.04 15.04
CA ILE A 171 5.16 -2.48 13.75
C ILE A 171 3.90 -2.50 12.88
N ASP A 172 3.40 -1.29 12.52
CA ASP A 172 2.04 -1.12 12.00
C ASP A 172 2.01 -0.39 10.66
N MET A 173 1.61 -1.11 9.63
CA MET A 173 1.34 -0.60 8.28
C MET A 173 -0.09 -0.91 7.82
N ASP A 174 -1.05 -1.05 8.76
CA ASP A 174 -2.46 -1.28 8.46
C ASP A 174 -3.06 -0.11 7.67
N GLY A 175 -3.75 -0.39 6.58
CA GLY A 175 -4.36 0.63 5.73
C GLY A 175 -3.37 1.62 5.09
N LYS A 176 -2.08 1.32 5.08
CA LYS A 176 -1.03 2.19 4.52
C LYS A 176 -0.76 1.96 3.03
N GLY A 177 -1.43 0.99 2.41
CA GLY A 177 -1.34 0.70 0.98
C GLY A 177 -2.23 1.58 0.11
N TYR A 178 -2.64 1.05 -1.04
CA TYR A 178 -3.43 1.76 -2.04
C TYR A 178 -4.79 2.20 -1.50
N GLY A 179 -5.31 3.31 -2.04
CA GLY A 179 -6.54 3.93 -1.61
C GLY A 179 -7.79 3.11 -1.90
N GLY A 180 -8.79 3.16 -1.01
CA GLY A 180 -10.12 2.64 -1.30
C GLY A 180 -10.87 3.52 -2.30
N GLY A 181 -11.84 2.95 -3.00
CA GLY A 181 -12.71 3.65 -3.92
C GLY A 181 -13.71 4.53 -3.18
N ASN A 182 -13.94 5.73 -3.69
CA ASN A 182 -14.96 6.63 -3.15
C ASN A 182 -16.35 6.25 -3.65
N SER A 183 -17.36 6.56 -2.86
CA SER A 183 -18.74 6.60 -3.34
C SER A 183 -19.04 7.99 -3.90
N PRO A 184 -19.70 8.11 -5.07
CA PRO A 184 -20.09 9.41 -5.58
C PRO A 184 -21.18 10.05 -4.70
N ALA A 185 -21.14 11.38 -4.63
CA ALA A 185 -22.12 12.16 -3.87
C ALA A 185 -23.44 12.37 -4.61
N PHE A 186 -23.54 11.97 -5.87
CA PHE A 186 -24.71 12.21 -6.73
C PHE A 186 -25.60 10.96 -6.81
N GLN A 187 -26.89 11.21 -6.94
CA GLN A 187 -27.94 10.21 -7.08
C GLN A 187 -27.68 9.30 -8.29
N GLY A 188 -27.93 8.01 -8.11
CA GLY A 188 -27.94 7.04 -9.20
C GLY A 188 -26.58 6.74 -9.81
N GLN A 189 -25.48 6.89 -9.06
CA GLN A 189 -24.14 6.63 -9.60
C GLN A 189 -23.47 5.41 -8.96
N SER A 190 -22.71 4.71 -9.79
CA SER A 190 -21.85 3.61 -9.36
C SER A 190 -20.69 4.10 -8.51
N GLY A 191 -20.28 3.32 -7.51
CA GLY A 191 -19.08 3.58 -6.74
C GLY A 191 -17.82 3.52 -7.60
N ASN A 192 -16.77 4.17 -7.13
CA ASN A 192 -15.46 4.12 -7.80
C ASN A 192 -14.70 2.85 -7.42
N GLN A 193 -13.86 2.39 -8.33
CA GLN A 193 -12.92 1.32 -8.01
C GLN A 193 -11.90 1.75 -6.94
N GLY A 194 -11.40 0.79 -6.18
CA GLY A 194 -10.22 0.97 -5.34
C GLY A 194 -8.97 1.22 -6.18
N GLU A 195 -7.98 1.85 -5.59
CA GLU A 195 -6.66 2.00 -6.17
C GLU A 195 -5.89 0.68 -6.14
N SER A 196 -5.01 0.46 -7.11
CA SER A 196 -4.15 -0.71 -7.21
C SER A 196 -2.78 -0.36 -7.78
N ARG A 197 -1.97 -1.38 -8.08
CA ARG A 197 -0.69 -1.22 -8.80
C ARG A 197 -0.82 -0.52 -10.16
N ALA A 198 -2.01 -0.42 -10.73
CA ALA A 198 -2.28 0.31 -11.97
C ALA A 198 -2.81 1.74 -11.75
N GLY A 199 -2.83 2.21 -10.51
CA GLY A 199 -3.40 3.50 -10.14
C GLY A 199 -4.91 3.44 -9.92
N VAL A 200 -5.53 4.62 -9.90
CA VAL A 200 -6.98 4.80 -9.90
C VAL A 200 -7.45 4.82 -11.34
N ILE A 201 -8.37 3.95 -11.69
CA ILE A 201 -9.04 4.00 -12.99
C ILE A 201 -10.34 4.78 -12.83
N ALA A 202 -10.64 5.60 -13.83
CA ALA A 202 -11.75 6.52 -13.83
C ALA A 202 -13.10 5.89 -13.42
N SER A 203 -14.02 6.74 -13.00
CA SER A 203 -15.39 6.43 -12.60
C SER A 203 -16.07 5.38 -13.50
N GLY A 204 -16.76 4.43 -12.91
CA GLY A 204 -17.62 3.48 -13.61
C GLY A 204 -17.31 2.01 -13.31
N ASN A 205 -18.17 1.15 -13.82
CA ASN A 205 -18.21 -0.30 -13.61
C ASN A 205 -17.06 -1.09 -14.24
N ALA A 206 -16.14 -0.41 -14.92
CA ALA A 206 -15.14 -1.12 -15.69
C ALA A 206 -13.92 -1.41 -14.80
N ASN A 207 -13.72 -2.68 -14.48
CA ASN A 207 -12.44 -3.18 -14.00
C ASN A 207 -11.46 -3.23 -15.18
N LEU A 208 -11.15 -2.08 -15.73
CA LEU A 208 -10.31 -1.99 -16.91
C LEU A 208 -8.83 -2.14 -16.62
N GLY A 209 -8.42 -2.16 -15.37
CA GLY A 209 -7.05 -2.00 -15.33
C GLY A 209 -6.27 -2.47 -14.16
N GLY A 210 -6.81 -2.67 -13.14
CA GLY A 210 -5.97 -3.01 -12.06
C GLY A 210 -6.27 -4.41 -11.55
N ARG A 211 -5.59 -5.41 -12.01
CA ARG A 211 -5.57 -6.64 -11.22
C ARG A 211 -5.33 -6.25 -9.78
N GLY A 212 -6.28 -6.60 -8.90
CA GLY A 212 -6.22 -6.32 -7.49
C GLY A 212 -7.14 -5.21 -6.95
N ALA A 213 -7.55 -4.23 -7.75
CA ALA A 213 -8.49 -3.20 -7.29
C ALA A 213 -9.88 -3.80 -7.01
N GLY A 214 -10.51 -3.41 -5.92
CA GLY A 214 -11.91 -3.74 -5.66
C GLY A 214 -12.83 -3.04 -6.66
N TYR A 215 -13.84 -3.74 -7.13
CA TYR A 215 -14.85 -3.17 -8.03
C TYR A 215 -15.71 -2.13 -7.31
N GLY A 216 -16.02 -1.01 -7.99
CA GLY A 216 -17.08 -0.12 -7.54
C GLY A 216 -18.44 -0.81 -7.59
N GLY A 217 -19.31 -0.53 -6.63
CA GLY A 217 -20.67 -1.01 -6.65
C GLY A 217 -21.45 -0.40 -7.83
N THR A 218 -22.32 -1.18 -8.47
CA THR A 218 -23.06 -0.75 -9.66
C THR A 218 -24.51 -0.45 -9.35
N LEU A 219 -25.18 0.27 -10.24
CA LEU A 219 -26.63 0.32 -10.32
C LEU A 219 -27.10 -0.69 -11.35
N CYS A 220 -27.78 -1.73 -10.90
CA CYS A 220 -28.43 -2.69 -11.78
C CYS A 220 -29.94 -2.46 -11.77
N LEU A 221 -30.55 -2.45 -12.95
CA LEU A 221 -32.00 -2.34 -13.10
C LEU A 221 -32.61 -1.08 -12.44
N SER A 222 -31.94 0.06 -12.52
CA SER A 222 -32.42 1.40 -12.13
C SER A 222 -32.98 1.57 -10.70
N THR A 223 -33.06 0.55 -9.88
CA THR A 223 -33.74 0.60 -8.56
C THR A 223 -32.91 0.09 -7.39
N THR A 224 -31.77 -0.58 -7.60
CA THR A 224 -30.99 -1.22 -6.53
C THR A 224 -29.54 -0.79 -6.53
N SER A 225 -29.03 -0.36 -5.38
CA SER A 225 -27.63 0.03 -5.20
C SER A 225 -26.81 -1.18 -4.76
N TYR A 226 -25.66 -1.41 -5.38
CA TYR A 226 -24.81 -2.58 -5.15
C TYR A 226 -23.56 -2.24 -4.36
N PRO A 227 -23.10 -3.16 -3.49
CA PRO A 227 -21.93 -2.96 -2.67
C PRO A 227 -20.64 -3.01 -3.48
N GLY A 228 -19.58 -2.35 -2.96
CA GLY A 228 -18.23 -2.44 -3.53
C GLY A 228 -17.59 -3.81 -3.27
N GLY A 229 -16.82 -4.30 -4.24
CA GLY A 229 -16.01 -5.51 -4.11
C GLY A 229 -14.74 -5.27 -3.30
N GLY A 230 -14.19 -6.32 -2.68
CA GLY A 230 -12.93 -6.28 -1.94
C GLY A 230 -11.70 -6.15 -2.85
N GLY A 231 -10.66 -5.47 -2.39
CA GLY A 231 -9.34 -5.44 -3.03
C GLY A 231 -8.65 -6.81 -2.97
N ALA A 232 -7.80 -7.13 -3.92
CA ALA A 232 -7.03 -8.36 -3.95
C ALA A 232 -5.52 -8.10 -3.89
N MET A 233 -4.76 -9.07 -3.39
CA MET A 233 -3.29 -9.09 -3.46
C MET A 233 -2.79 -10.53 -3.66
N ALA A 234 -2.44 -11.27 -2.61
CA ALA A 234 -2.03 -12.68 -2.73
C ALA A 234 -3.23 -13.61 -2.98
N THR A 235 -4.40 -13.25 -2.46
CA THR A 235 -5.68 -13.90 -2.79
C THR A 235 -6.65 -12.92 -3.42
N ALA A 236 -7.65 -13.46 -4.12
CA ALA A 236 -8.73 -12.66 -4.66
C ALA A 236 -9.51 -11.94 -3.55
N GLY A 237 -10.03 -10.77 -3.86
CA GLY A 237 -11.01 -10.08 -3.01
C GLY A 237 -12.40 -10.68 -3.16
N GLY A 238 -13.23 -10.52 -2.13
CA GLY A 238 -14.61 -10.95 -2.15
C GLY A 238 -15.46 -10.13 -3.13
N VAL A 239 -16.48 -10.74 -3.70
CA VAL A 239 -17.51 -10.04 -4.47
C VAL A 239 -18.46 -9.32 -3.51
N GLY A 240 -18.93 -8.13 -3.92
CA GLY A 240 -20.15 -7.57 -3.33
C GLY A 240 -21.32 -8.34 -3.91
N LEU A 241 -21.99 -9.14 -3.08
CA LEU A 241 -22.98 -10.13 -3.55
C LEU A 241 -24.28 -9.50 -4.00
N LEU A 242 -24.75 -9.88 -5.21
CA LEU A 242 -26.18 -9.98 -5.56
C LEU A 242 -26.34 -10.91 -6.78
N THR A 243 -27.41 -11.70 -6.75
CA THR A 243 -27.67 -12.79 -7.69
C THR A 243 -27.88 -12.34 -9.14
N ASP A 244 -28.35 -11.10 -9.34
CA ASP A 244 -28.84 -10.65 -10.65
C ASP A 244 -27.83 -9.75 -11.42
N CYS A 245 -26.74 -9.29 -10.76
CA CYS A 245 -25.67 -8.54 -11.38
C CYS A 245 -24.31 -9.03 -10.82
N PRO A 246 -23.71 -10.06 -11.40
CA PRO A 246 -22.48 -10.60 -10.87
C PRO A 246 -21.36 -9.55 -10.92
N GLN A 247 -20.91 -9.11 -9.75
CA GLN A 247 -19.68 -8.35 -9.60
C GLN A 247 -18.53 -9.35 -9.71
N LEU A 248 -17.56 -9.07 -10.58
CA LEU A 248 -16.40 -9.95 -10.68
C LEU A 248 -15.49 -9.76 -9.46
N ALA A 249 -14.99 -10.84 -8.90
CA ALA A 249 -13.95 -10.80 -7.88
C ALA A 249 -12.69 -10.14 -8.45
N SER A 250 -12.03 -9.30 -7.66
CA SER A 250 -10.72 -8.78 -8.05
C SER A 250 -9.69 -9.90 -8.06
N ALA A 251 -8.93 -10.02 -9.18
CA ALA A 251 -7.96 -11.09 -9.34
C ALA A 251 -6.70 -10.86 -8.51
N ALA A 252 -6.14 -11.91 -7.93
CA ALA A 252 -4.86 -11.89 -7.24
C ALA A 252 -3.70 -11.53 -8.19
N TYR A 253 -2.59 -11.02 -7.62
CA TYR A 253 -1.35 -10.80 -8.35
C TYR A 253 -0.64 -12.13 -8.59
N ALA A 254 -0.32 -12.44 -9.85
CA ALA A 254 0.23 -13.74 -10.24
C ALA A 254 1.78 -13.83 -10.14
N ASP A 255 2.47 -12.70 -10.04
CA ASP A 255 3.93 -12.55 -10.16
C ASP A 255 4.65 -12.39 -8.81
N PHE A 256 3.98 -12.74 -7.74
CA PHE A 256 4.56 -12.82 -6.40
C PHE A 256 5.36 -14.15 -6.25
N PRO A 257 6.48 -14.24 -5.54
CA PRO A 257 7.05 -13.29 -4.57
C PRO A 257 8.24 -12.46 -5.12
N THR A 258 8.45 -12.40 -6.41
CA THR A 258 9.63 -11.73 -7.00
C THR A 258 9.54 -10.21 -6.98
N ARG A 259 8.37 -9.66 -6.64
CA ARG A 259 8.07 -8.22 -6.61
C ARG A 259 7.42 -7.82 -5.29
N LEU A 260 7.62 -6.57 -4.92
CA LEU A 260 7.05 -5.96 -3.72
C LEU A 260 5.79 -5.16 -4.08
N TYR A 261 4.67 -5.50 -3.48
CA TYR A 261 3.40 -4.80 -3.69
C TYR A 261 2.81 -4.28 -2.39
N LEU A 262 2.07 -3.19 -2.51
CA LEU A 262 1.12 -2.76 -1.48
C LEU A 262 -0.20 -3.50 -1.67
N GLY A 263 -0.99 -3.61 -0.63
CA GLY A 263 -2.35 -4.09 -0.70
C GLY A 263 -3.21 -3.13 -1.52
N SER A 264 -4.16 -3.68 -2.28
CA SER A 264 -5.11 -2.94 -3.10
C SER A 264 -6.30 -2.45 -2.29
N GLY A 265 -6.84 -1.32 -2.69
CA GLY A 265 -8.08 -0.79 -2.10
C GLY A 265 -9.32 -1.56 -2.51
N GLY A 266 -10.31 -1.62 -1.63
CA GLY A 266 -11.67 -2.06 -1.92
C GLY A 266 -12.43 -1.02 -2.74
N GLY A 267 -13.46 -1.43 -3.47
CA GLY A 267 -14.33 -0.54 -4.23
C GLY A 267 -15.32 0.23 -3.34
N GLY A 268 -15.71 1.42 -3.75
CA GLY A 268 -16.81 2.16 -3.13
C GLY A 268 -18.17 1.56 -3.45
N GLY A 269 -19.13 1.71 -2.57
CA GLY A 269 -20.53 1.33 -2.81
C GLY A 269 -21.25 2.34 -3.71
N ALA A 270 -22.29 1.90 -4.41
CA ALA A 270 -23.14 2.78 -5.21
C ALA A 270 -24.00 3.71 -4.33
N SER A 271 -24.31 4.90 -4.85
CA SER A 271 -25.24 5.85 -4.21
C SER A 271 -26.69 5.41 -4.37
N THR A 272 -27.62 5.99 -3.58
CA THR A 272 -29.04 5.72 -3.71
C THR A 272 -29.61 6.16 -5.05
N VAL A 273 -30.63 5.47 -5.54
CA VAL A 273 -31.39 5.82 -6.75
C VAL A 273 -32.36 6.98 -6.49
N SER A 274 -32.90 7.08 -5.30
CA SER A 274 -33.82 8.16 -4.86
C SER A 274 -33.25 8.84 -3.62
N GLY A 275 -32.81 10.08 -3.76
CA GLY A 275 -32.17 10.83 -2.67
C GLY A 275 -30.63 10.80 -2.77
N ALA A 276 -29.99 11.92 -2.48
CA ALA A 276 -28.55 12.11 -2.64
C ALA A 276 -27.75 11.51 -1.48
N LEU A 277 -27.89 10.21 -1.20
CA LEU A 277 -27.11 9.55 -0.15
C LEU A 277 -25.92 8.80 -0.77
N PRO A 278 -24.68 9.17 -0.43
CA PRO A 278 -23.51 8.45 -0.88
C PRO A 278 -23.43 7.06 -0.24
N GLY A 279 -22.91 6.10 -0.98
CA GLY A 279 -22.56 4.78 -0.45
C GLY A 279 -21.35 4.84 0.49
N GLY A 280 -20.95 3.70 1.01
CA GLY A 280 -19.74 3.55 1.81
C GLY A 280 -18.49 3.62 0.94
N THR A 281 -17.41 4.22 1.43
CA THR A 281 -16.10 4.16 0.76
C THR A 281 -15.45 2.81 0.96
N GLY A 282 -14.64 2.38 -0.01
CA GLY A 282 -13.82 1.18 0.11
C GLY A 282 -12.69 1.34 1.13
N GLY A 283 -12.27 0.24 1.73
CA GLY A 283 -11.13 0.17 2.65
C GLY A 283 -9.81 0.35 1.90
N ARG A 284 -8.81 0.94 2.55
CA ARG A 284 -7.45 1.03 2.01
C ARG A 284 -6.74 -0.33 2.10
N GLY A 285 -5.82 -0.61 1.18
CA GLY A 285 -4.94 -1.78 1.30
C GLY A 285 -3.89 -1.63 2.41
N GLY A 286 -3.31 -2.73 2.86
CA GLY A 286 -2.18 -2.75 3.78
C GLY A 286 -0.89 -2.25 3.12
N GLY A 287 0.04 -1.70 3.90
CA GLY A 287 1.36 -1.30 3.43
C GLY A 287 2.33 -2.46 3.26
N ALA A 288 3.61 -2.17 3.09
CA ALA A 288 4.68 -3.16 3.05
C ALA A 288 5.66 -2.95 4.22
N ILE A 289 6.04 -4.04 4.87
CA ILE A 289 7.04 -4.11 5.92
C ILE A 289 8.15 -5.04 5.46
N ILE A 290 9.40 -4.58 5.47
CA ILE A 290 10.57 -5.37 5.14
C ILE A 290 11.60 -5.18 6.26
N ILE A 291 11.98 -6.27 6.89
CA ILE A 291 12.96 -6.27 7.98
C ILE A 291 14.03 -7.30 7.68
N HIS A 292 15.28 -6.85 7.59
CA HIS A 292 16.43 -7.74 7.56
C HIS A 292 17.23 -7.54 8.85
N ALA A 293 17.38 -8.58 9.65
CA ALA A 293 18.01 -8.46 10.95
C ALA A 293 18.90 -9.65 11.31
N GLY A 294 19.79 -9.47 12.29
CA GLY A 294 20.49 -10.59 12.90
C GLY A 294 19.52 -11.60 13.50
N ASN A 295 18.61 -11.11 14.35
CA ASN A 295 17.53 -11.88 14.95
C ASN A 295 16.24 -11.03 15.00
N ILE A 296 15.08 -11.70 14.93
CA ILE A 296 13.77 -11.05 15.07
C ILE A 296 12.97 -11.77 16.15
N ASN A 297 12.49 -11.03 17.13
CA ASN A 297 11.61 -11.52 18.19
C ASN A 297 10.36 -10.65 18.28
N VAL A 298 9.19 -11.23 17.99
CA VAL A 298 7.89 -10.57 18.00
C VAL A 298 7.01 -11.22 19.06
N SER A 299 6.88 -10.58 20.21
CA SER A 299 5.89 -10.90 21.25
C SER A 299 4.64 -10.05 21.13
N GLY A 300 4.77 -8.86 20.51
CA GLY A 300 3.71 -7.96 20.14
C GLY A 300 3.13 -8.23 18.73
N GLN A 301 3.10 -7.22 17.88
CA GLN A 301 2.46 -7.32 16.55
C GLN A 301 3.35 -6.75 15.44
N VAL A 302 3.40 -7.46 14.29
CA VAL A 302 3.86 -6.94 13.01
C VAL A 302 2.69 -7.09 12.04
N ARG A 303 2.16 -5.98 11.53
CA ARG A 303 0.91 -6.03 10.77
C ARG A 303 0.88 -5.07 9.58
N ALA A 304 0.31 -5.55 8.48
CA ALA A 304 0.03 -4.79 7.28
C ALA A 304 -1.35 -5.20 6.72
N ARG A 305 -2.39 -5.05 7.55
CA ARG A 305 -3.75 -5.47 7.22
C ARG A 305 -4.43 -4.48 6.30
N GLY A 306 -5.41 -4.97 5.54
CA GLY A 306 -6.35 -4.13 4.80
C GLY A 306 -7.33 -3.44 5.74
N GLY A 307 -7.70 -2.20 5.39
CA GLY A 307 -8.75 -1.47 6.08
C GLY A 307 -10.14 -1.99 5.74
N ALA A 308 -11.07 -1.88 6.67
CA ALA A 308 -12.47 -2.21 6.41
C ALA A 308 -13.11 -1.23 5.42
N GLY A 309 -14.03 -1.72 4.61
CA GLY A 309 -14.96 -0.87 3.86
C GLY A 309 -15.94 -0.18 4.82
N LEU A 310 -16.37 1.02 4.46
CA LEU A 310 -17.31 1.78 5.29
C LEU A 310 -18.76 1.44 4.95
N SER A 311 -19.60 1.54 5.95
CA SER A 311 -21.05 1.54 5.80
C SER A 311 -21.53 2.90 5.29
N PRO A 312 -22.68 2.99 4.60
CA PRO A 312 -23.28 4.27 4.23
C PRO A 312 -23.61 5.14 5.45
N ALA A 313 -23.56 6.47 5.29
CA ALA A 313 -23.68 7.40 6.42
C ALA A 313 -25.05 7.41 7.13
N ASN A 314 -26.13 6.99 6.48
CA ASN A 314 -27.50 7.07 7.02
C ASN A 314 -28.10 5.68 7.27
N MET A 315 -27.66 5.04 8.34
CA MET A 315 -28.20 3.76 8.82
C MET A 315 -29.13 3.90 10.06
N SER A 316 -29.59 5.10 10.40
CA SER A 316 -30.50 5.29 11.52
C SER A 316 -31.91 4.82 11.15
N GLY A 317 -32.26 3.61 11.63
CA GLY A 317 -33.61 3.05 11.56
C GLY A 317 -33.98 2.54 10.16
N CYS A 318 -33.38 1.43 9.74
CA CYS A 318 -33.66 0.74 8.47
C CYS A 318 -35.12 0.84 7.95
N PRO A 319 -35.51 1.94 7.32
CA PRO A 319 -36.81 1.97 6.68
C PRO A 319 -36.64 1.50 5.25
N VAL A 320 -37.51 0.79 4.72
CA VAL A 320 -37.68 0.31 3.34
C VAL A 320 -36.43 0.25 2.46
N CYS A 321 -36.02 -0.91 2.03
CA CYS A 321 -34.78 -1.24 1.29
C CYS A 321 -34.52 -0.41 0.00
N GLN A 322 -35.47 0.28 -0.54
CA GLN A 322 -35.32 1.05 -1.78
C GLN A 322 -34.56 2.39 -1.66
N THR A 323 -34.27 2.84 -0.42
CA THR A 323 -33.60 4.12 -0.15
C THR A 323 -32.20 3.96 0.47
N VAL A 324 -31.66 2.75 0.52
CA VAL A 324 -30.38 2.48 1.18
C VAL A 324 -29.23 2.51 0.15
N ALA A 325 -28.23 3.32 0.41
CA ALA A 325 -26.99 3.32 -0.33
C ALA A 325 -26.15 2.07 0.00
N ALA A 326 -25.30 1.63 -0.91
CA ALA A 326 -24.54 0.40 -0.75
C ALA A 326 -23.23 0.60 0.04
N PRO A 327 -22.75 -0.40 0.78
CA PRO A 327 -21.47 -0.34 1.50
C PRO A 327 -20.27 -0.49 0.60
N GLY A 328 -19.12 -0.04 1.06
CA GLY A 328 -17.82 -0.24 0.39
C GLY A 328 -17.22 -1.61 0.68
N GLY A 329 -16.35 -2.08 -0.21
CA GLY A 329 -15.55 -3.30 -0.03
C GLY A 329 -14.32 -3.07 0.84
N GLY A 330 -13.81 -4.10 1.49
CA GLY A 330 -12.56 -4.08 2.27
C GLY A 330 -11.32 -4.00 1.38
N GLY A 331 -10.26 -3.37 1.86
CA GLY A 331 -8.95 -3.40 1.22
C GLY A 331 -8.22 -4.72 1.47
N SER A 332 -7.33 -5.15 0.59
CA SER A 332 -6.51 -6.35 0.81
C SER A 332 -5.39 -6.10 1.81
N GLY A 333 -4.90 -7.15 2.44
CA GLY A 333 -3.64 -7.12 3.19
C GLY A 333 -2.47 -6.70 2.31
N GLY A 334 -1.40 -6.22 2.94
CA GLY A 334 -0.17 -5.80 2.29
C GLY A 334 0.92 -6.88 2.30
N THR A 335 2.19 -6.47 2.35
CA THR A 335 3.34 -7.37 2.37
C THR A 335 4.09 -7.29 3.68
N VAL A 336 4.45 -8.44 4.26
CA VAL A 336 5.39 -8.53 5.38
C VAL A 336 6.51 -9.50 5.01
N VAL A 337 7.75 -9.02 5.06
CA VAL A 337 8.97 -9.80 4.80
C VAL A 337 9.89 -9.69 5.99
N LEU A 338 10.10 -10.82 6.69
CA LEU A 338 11.01 -10.93 7.82
C LEU A 338 12.16 -11.87 7.43
N VAL A 339 13.38 -11.34 7.38
CA VAL A 339 14.58 -12.09 7.02
C VAL A 339 15.60 -11.99 8.15
N SER A 340 15.94 -13.10 8.78
CA SER A 340 16.90 -13.11 9.88
C SER A 340 17.59 -14.46 10.06
N GLY A 341 18.64 -14.49 10.90
CA GLY A 341 19.26 -15.74 11.33
C GLY A 341 18.33 -16.60 12.20
N ALA A 342 17.45 -15.96 12.97
CA ALA A 342 16.39 -16.61 13.75
C ALA A 342 15.18 -15.65 13.88
N THR A 343 14.00 -16.16 13.59
CA THR A 343 12.74 -15.41 13.74
C THR A 343 11.82 -16.15 14.71
N VAL A 344 11.33 -15.43 15.73
CA VAL A 344 10.27 -15.86 16.64
C VAL A 344 9.10 -14.90 16.46
N GLY A 345 7.92 -15.44 16.21
CA GLY A 345 6.71 -14.67 15.90
C GLY A 345 6.38 -14.66 14.43
N THR A 346 5.37 -13.89 14.08
CA THR A 346 4.81 -13.84 12.71
C THR A 346 4.27 -12.45 12.40
N GLY A 347 3.74 -12.27 11.17
CA GLY A 347 3.06 -11.05 10.75
C GLY A 347 1.60 -11.30 10.39
N ASP A 348 0.78 -10.26 10.49
CA ASP A 348 -0.62 -10.27 10.08
C ASP A 348 -0.81 -9.44 8.80
N VAL A 349 -1.26 -10.09 7.75
CA VAL A 349 -1.53 -9.51 6.43
C VAL A 349 -2.97 -9.78 5.99
N SER A 350 -3.90 -9.87 6.92
CA SER A 350 -5.30 -10.11 6.64
C SER A 350 -5.93 -8.97 5.82
N GLY A 351 -6.90 -9.31 4.99
CA GLY A 351 -7.74 -8.32 4.32
C GLY A 351 -8.75 -7.70 5.29
N GLY A 352 -9.22 -6.51 4.96
CA GLY A 352 -10.29 -5.82 5.69
C GLY A 352 -11.67 -6.41 5.39
N SER A 353 -12.58 -6.31 6.34
CA SER A 353 -13.99 -6.64 6.11
C SER A 353 -14.63 -5.66 5.13
N GLY A 354 -15.64 -6.11 4.39
CA GLY A 354 -16.55 -5.18 3.72
C GLY A 354 -17.39 -4.39 4.72
N GLY A 355 -17.89 -3.23 4.30
CA GLY A 355 -18.86 -2.45 5.06
C GLY A 355 -20.18 -3.20 5.23
N THR A 356 -20.92 -2.89 6.26
CA THR A 356 -22.21 -3.52 6.58
C THR A 356 -23.37 -2.60 6.27
N VAL A 357 -24.54 -3.18 6.12
CA VAL A 357 -25.83 -2.51 6.01
C VAL A 357 -26.88 -3.23 6.86
N CYS A 358 -28.03 -2.61 7.03
CA CYS A 358 -29.14 -3.23 7.72
C CYS A 358 -29.68 -4.45 6.98
N ALA A 359 -29.74 -5.61 7.65
CA ALA A 359 -30.51 -6.74 7.16
C ALA A 359 -32.03 -6.41 7.24
N PRO A 360 -32.86 -6.80 6.25
CA PRO A 360 -32.58 -7.64 5.09
C PRO A 360 -32.30 -6.86 3.80
N CYS A 361 -31.99 -5.58 3.87
CA CYS A 361 -32.07 -4.66 2.73
C CYS A 361 -30.87 -4.67 1.77
N SER A 362 -29.73 -5.13 2.14
CA SER A 362 -28.59 -5.25 1.23
C SER A 362 -27.51 -6.20 1.76
N GLU A 363 -26.70 -6.65 0.86
CA GLU A 363 -25.55 -7.51 1.12
C GLU A 363 -24.34 -6.66 1.61
N PRO A 364 -23.47 -7.23 2.45
CA PRO A 364 -22.24 -6.54 2.85
C PRO A 364 -21.32 -6.30 1.67
N GLY A 365 -20.42 -5.34 1.80
CA GLY A 365 -19.31 -5.16 0.85
C GLY A 365 -18.42 -6.40 0.81
N GLY A 366 -17.76 -6.63 -0.32
CA GLY A 366 -16.81 -7.74 -0.45
C GLY A 366 -15.62 -7.58 0.49
N ALA A 367 -15.20 -8.65 1.16
CA ALA A 367 -14.00 -8.63 2.00
C ALA A 367 -12.73 -8.50 1.15
N GLY A 368 -11.71 -7.86 1.67
CA GLY A 368 -10.39 -7.79 1.05
C GLY A 368 -9.68 -9.15 1.08
N GLY A 369 -8.87 -9.41 0.05
CA GLY A 369 -8.03 -10.60 -0.02
C GLY A 369 -6.85 -10.55 0.96
N GLN A 370 -6.24 -11.70 1.21
CA GLN A 370 -5.03 -11.79 2.02
C GLN A 370 -3.86 -11.12 1.33
N GLY A 371 -2.99 -10.55 2.11
CA GLY A 371 -1.67 -10.08 1.71
C GLY A 371 -0.64 -11.20 1.73
N GLN A 372 0.64 -10.82 1.74
CA GLN A 372 1.72 -11.78 1.74
C GLN A 372 2.63 -11.67 2.93
N LEU A 373 2.90 -12.82 3.52
CA LEU A 373 3.87 -13.02 4.57
C LEU A 373 5.02 -13.92 4.08
N LEU A 374 6.25 -13.46 4.24
CA LEU A 374 7.46 -14.21 3.98
C LEU A 374 8.36 -14.14 5.22
N VAL A 375 8.65 -15.28 5.82
CA VAL A 375 9.60 -15.43 6.94
C VAL A 375 10.72 -16.35 6.48
N ARG A 376 11.97 -15.89 6.55
CA ARG A 376 13.17 -16.64 6.13
C ARG A 376 14.32 -16.49 7.12
#